data_ba220badfa41b0d4be78b7b252a158d3
#
_entry.id   ba220badfa41b0d4be78b7b252a158d3
#
_cell.length_a   1.000
_cell.length_b   1.000
_cell.length_c   1.000
_cell.angle_alpha   90.00
_cell.angle_beta   90.00
_cell.angle_gamma   90.00
#
_symmetry.space_group_name_H-M   'P 1'
#
loop_
_entity.id
_entity.type
_entity.pdbx_description
1 polymer ?
#
loop_
_entity_poly.entity_id
_entity_poly.type
_entity_poly.pdbx_seq_one_letter_code
_entity_poly.pdbx_strand_id
1 'polypeptide(L)'
;MLFRSLVGENGDYLAANEISILGDPNPDYKLTGITSLSYKAFTFRIQMEYTHGGDFYSATSSVLLGRGVTRDTEFDRYLPVILPGVTSDKAVNNKQISSTQAYFDNTVAGGAADEAGIYDATNIRIREASLTYNMPQSILKRLPVGAVSFSV
;
A
#
# COMPACT_ATOMS: atom_id res chain seq x y z
N MET A 1 -2.71 -19.62 -5.70
CA MET A 1 -1.58 -20.58 -5.70
C MET A 1 -0.67 -20.13 -4.55
N LEU A 2 -0.57 -20.89 -3.49
CA LEU A 2 0.32 -20.55 -2.38
C LEU A 2 1.76 -20.80 -2.87
N PHE A 3 2.49 -19.75 -3.17
CA PHE A 3 3.94 -19.85 -3.35
C PHE A 3 4.52 -20.32 -2.04
N ARG A 4 5.12 -21.49 -2.06
CA ARG A 4 5.84 -22.02 -0.91
C ARG A 4 7.30 -21.63 -1.09
N SER A 5 7.75 -20.65 -0.32
CA SER A 5 9.15 -20.24 -0.30
C SER A 5 10.05 -21.43 0.08
N LEU A 6 11.18 -21.55 -0.60
CA LEU A 6 12.19 -22.55 -0.27
C LEU A 6 12.97 -22.09 0.95
N VAL A 7 13.14 -23.01 1.89
CA VAL A 7 13.91 -22.79 3.12
C VAL A 7 15.16 -23.66 3.11
N GLY A 8 16.28 -23.05 3.38
CA GLY A 8 17.57 -23.73 3.46
C GLY A 8 17.78 -24.50 4.77
N GLU A 9 18.90 -25.20 4.84
CA GLU A 9 19.28 -25.95 6.03
C GLU A 9 19.44 -25.08 7.28
N ASN A 10 19.72 -23.79 7.10
CA ASN A 10 19.81 -22.81 8.19
C ASN A 10 18.45 -22.33 8.72
N GLY A 11 17.37 -22.66 8.03
CA GLY A 11 16.03 -22.16 8.37
C GLY A 11 15.67 -20.82 7.70
N ASP A 12 16.58 -20.25 6.89
CA ASP A 12 16.39 -19.00 6.17
C ASP A 12 15.78 -19.24 4.78
N TYR A 13 15.11 -18.26 4.23
CA TYR A 13 14.68 -18.31 2.84
C TYR A 13 15.87 -18.36 1.89
N LEU A 14 15.79 -19.23 0.90
CA LEU A 14 16.77 -19.29 -0.16
C LEU A 14 16.42 -18.26 -1.24
N ALA A 15 17.40 -17.44 -1.60
CA ALA A 15 17.27 -16.57 -2.76
C ALA A 15 17.18 -17.40 -4.05
N ALA A 16 16.32 -16.99 -4.97
CA ALA A 16 16.25 -17.62 -6.29
C ALA A 16 17.56 -17.37 -7.06
N ASN A 17 18.02 -18.39 -7.77
CA ASN A 17 19.21 -18.27 -8.63
C ASN A 17 18.92 -17.50 -9.92
N GLU A 18 17.66 -17.34 -10.28
CA GLU A 18 17.20 -16.68 -11.50
C GLU A 18 16.36 -15.47 -11.16
N ILE A 19 16.54 -14.40 -11.94
CA ILE A 19 15.70 -13.21 -11.84
C ILE A 19 14.35 -13.52 -12.47
N SER A 20 13.26 -13.29 -11.73
CA SER A 20 11.89 -13.45 -12.20
C SER A 20 11.11 -12.16 -12.10
N ILE A 21 10.08 -12.02 -12.94
CA ILE A 21 9.15 -10.90 -12.86
C ILE A 21 8.20 -11.18 -11.67
N LEU A 22 8.19 -10.29 -10.69
CA LEU A 22 7.38 -10.43 -9.49
C LEU A 22 6.05 -9.69 -9.57
N GLY A 23 5.91 -8.72 -10.47
CA GLY A 23 4.69 -7.94 -10.63
C GLY A 23 4.73 -7.02 -11.85
N ASP A 24 3.60 -6.42 -12.18
CA ASP A 24 3.46 -5.42 -13.24
C ASP A 24 3.03 -4.07 -12.62
N PRO A 25 3.84 -3.00 -12.76
CA PRO A 25 3.50 -1.70 -12.20
C PRO A 25 2.36 -0.98 -12.94
N ASN A 26 1.94 -1.51 -14.09
CA ASN A 26 0.88 -0.89 -14.87
C ASN A 26 -0.50 -1.31 -14.37
N PRO A 27 -1.40 -0.36 -14.10
CA PRO A 27 -2.76 -0.70 -13.75
C PRO A 27 -3.52 -1.23 -14.98
N ASP A 28 -4.44 -2.16 -14.76
CA ASP A 28 -5.33 -2.69 -15.80
C ASP A 28 -6.20 -1.58 -16.39
N TYR A 29 -6.74 -0.73 -15.50
CA TYR A 29 -7.53 0.45 -15.90
C TYR A 29 -7.62 1.48 -14.78
N LYS A 30 -7.98 2.72 -15.20
CA LYS A 30 -8.31 3.82 -14.29
C LYS A 30 -9.65 4.41 -14.67
N LEU A 31 -10.48 4.65 -13.67
CA LEU A 31 -11.77 5.32 -13.82
C LEU A 31 -11.75 6.62 -13.04
N THR A 32 -12.14 7.71 -13.69
CA THR A 32 -12.28 9.01 -13.04
C THR A 32 -13.71 9.49 -13.15
N GLY A 33 -14.31 9.81 -12.01
CA GLY A 33 -15.64 10.38 -11.92
C GLY A 33 -15.58 11.80 -11.34
N ILE A 34 -16.26 12.73 -11.99
CA ILE A 34 -16.45 14.09 -11.51
C ILE A 34 -17.93 14.37 -11.40
N THR A 35 -18.38 14.82 -10.25
CA THR A 35 -19.77 15.24 -10.08
C THR A 35 -19.84 16.60 -9.39
N SER A 36 -20.85 17.37 -9.73
CA SER A 36 -21.12 18.68 -9.14
C SER A 36 -22.60 18.81 -8.86
N LEU A 37 -22.92 19.14 -7.62
CA LEU A 37 -24.28 19.32 -7.12
C LEU A 37 -24.44 20.77 -6.65
N SER A 38 -25.41 21.48 -7.26
CA SER A 38 -25.71 22.85 -6.87
C SER A 38 -27.10 22.92 -6.25
N TYR A 39 -27.18 23.53 -5.08
CA TYR A 39 -28.43 23.83 -4.40
C TYR A 39 -28.44 25.25 -3.85
N LYS A 40 -29.30 26.08 -4.40
CA LYS A 40 -29.39 27.51 -4.08
C LYS A 40 -28.03 28.20 -4.28
N ALA A 41 -27.44 28.70 -3.21
CA ALA A 41 -26.16 29.40 -3.20
C ALA A 41 -24.94 28.47 -3.05
N PHE A 42 -25.16 27.18 -2.80
CA PHE A 42 -24.10 26.23 -2.55
C PHE A 42 -23.84 25.33 -3.76
N THR A 43 -22.58 25.09 -4.03
CA THR A 43 -22.12 24.12 -5.03
C THR A 43 -21.11 23.19 -4.38
N PHE A 44 -21.41 21.92 -4.35
CA PHE A 44 -20.50 20.86 -3.93
C PHE A 44 -19.94 20.17 -5.17
N ARG A 45 -18.62 20.01 -5.25
CA ARG A 45 -17.94 19.29 -6.30
C ARG A 45 -17.05 18.22 -5.69
N ILE A 46 -17.08 17.03 -6.27
CA ILE A 46 -16.19 15.94 -5.89
C ILE A 46 -15.62 15.28 -7.15
N GLN A 47 -14.33 14.99 -7.11
CA GLN A 47 -13.61 14.18 -8.09
C GLN A 47 -13.03 12.96 -7.41
N MET A 48 -13.37 11.78 -7.92
CA MET A 48 -12.85 10.52 -7.46
C MET A 48 -12.14 9.79 -8.59
N GLU A 49 -11.09 9.06 -8.23
CA GLU A 49 -10.33 8.19 -9.13
C GLU A 49 -10.27 6.80 -8.52
N TYR A 50 -10.59 5.81 -9.33
CA TYR A 50 -10.39 4.39 -9.02
C TYR A 50 -9.31 3.85 -9.94
N THR A 51 -8.30 3.23 -9.35
CA THR A 51 -7.24 2.51 -10.06
C THR A 51 -7.40 1.03 -9.73
N HIS A 52 -7.41 0.18 -10.74
CA HIS A 52 -7.49 -1.27 -10.59
C HIS A 52 -6.24 -1.94 -11.13
N GLY A 53 -5.70 -2.87 -10.35
CA GLY A 53 -4.50 -3.60 -10.71
C GLY A 53 -3.22 -2.77 -10.60
N GLY A 54 -2.15 -3.36 -11.06
CA GLY A 54 -0.80 -2.87 -10.89
C GLY A 54 -0.21 -3.25 -9.54
N ASP A 55 1.10 -3.43 -9.53
CA ASP A 55 1.88 -3.75 -8.34
C ASP A 55 2.91 -2.65 -8.07
N PHE A 56 3.24 -2.44 -6.81
CA PHE A 56 4.34 -1.56 -6.45
C PHE A 56 5.23 -2.16 -5.37
N TYR A 57 6.52 -1.91 -5.49
CA TYR A 57 7.48 -2.28 -4.47
C TYR A 57 7.62 -1.17 -3.42
N SER A 58 7.44 -1.51 -2.17
CA SER A 58 7.59 -0.59 -1.04
C SER A 58 8.89 -0.86 -0.27
N ALA A 59 9.97 -0.22 -0.68
CA ALA A 59 11.23 -0.27 0.05
C ALA A 59 11.09 0.22 1.50
N THR A 60 10.24 1.22 1.73
CA THR A 60 9.96 1.73 3.08
C THR A 60 9.37 0.66 3.97
N SER A 61 8.37 -0.08 3.48
CA SER A 61 7.75 -1.18 4.24
C SER A 61 8.78 -2.27 4.57
N SER A 62 9.58 -2.67 3.59
CA SER A 62 10.63 -3.67 3.78
C SER A 62 11.67 -3.24 4.82
N VAL A 63 12.13 -1.99 4.77
CA VAL A 63 13.08 -1.45 5.75
C VAL A 63 12.46 -1.39 7.16
N LEU A 64 11.21 -0.93 7.28
CA LEU A 64 10.53 -0.86 8.57
C LEU A 64 10.30 -2.26 9.16
N LEU A 65 9.94 -3.24 8.34
CA LEU A 65 9.80 -4.64 8.74
C LEU A 65 11.15 -5.18 9.26
N GLY A 66 12.22 -5.00 8.49
CA GLY A 66 13.57 -5.43 8.86
C GLY A 66 14.11 -4.75 10.11
N ARG A 67 13.65 -3.54 10.43
CA ARG A 67 14.00 -2.84 11.68
C ARG A 67 13.08 -3.17 12.85
N GLY A 68 12.07 -4.00 12.64
CA GLY A 68 11.17 -4.44 13.68
C GLY A 68 10.30 -3.33 14.29
N VAL A 69 9.92 -2.33 13.49
CA VAL A 69 9.09 -1.20 13.93
C VAL A 69 7.69 -1.23 13.34
N THR A 70 7.35 -2.30 12.62
CA THR A 70 6.00 -2.54 12.13
C THR A 70 5.20 -3.37 13.12
N ARG A 71 3.86 -3.30 13.01
CA ARG A 71 2.96 -4.11 13.84
C ARG A 71 3.19 -5.61 13.64
N ASP A 72 3.57 -6.04 12.45
CA ASP A 72 3.84 -7.44 12.12
C ASP A 72 5.05 -7.99 12.89
N THR A 73 5.87 -7.12 13.47
CA THR A 73 6.99 -7.46 14.32
C THR A 73 6.71 -7.28 15.82
N GLU A 74 5.45 -7.07 16.21
CA GLU A 74 4.98 -6.98 17.59
C GLU A 74 4.77 -8.39 18.18
N PHE A 75 5.86 -9.10 18.41
CA PHE A 75 5.88 -10.42 19.04
C PHE A 75 7.02 -10.51 20.03
N ASP A 76 7.00 -11.54 20.89
CA ASP A 76 8.10 -11.79 21.82
C ASP A 76 9.37 -12.19 21.06
N ARG A 77 10.36 -11.33 21.07
CA ARG A 77 11.63 -11.49 20.33
C ARG A 77 12.55 -12.55 20.90
N TYR A 78 12.23 -13.07 22.08
CA TYR A 78 12.98 -14.16 22.72
C TYR A 78 12.45 -15.53 22.30
N LEU A 79 11.27 -15.59 21.69
CA LEU A 79 10.72 -16.85 21.19
C LEU A 79 11.28 -17.19 19.80
N PRO A 80 11.59 -18.47 19.56
CA PRO A 80 12.00 -18.91 18.24
C PRO A 80 10.83 -18.82 17.25
N VAL A 81 11.15 -18.58 15.98
CA VAL A 81 10.21 -18.48 14.87
C VAL A 81 10.47 -19.60 13.87
N ILE A 82 9.42 -20.11 13.25
CA ILE A 82 9.52 -21.05 12.12
C ILE A 82 9.01 -20.27 10.90
N LEU A 83 9.87 -20.01 9.92
CA LEU A 83 9.45 -19.38 8.68
C LEU A 83 8.56 -20.33 7.87
N PRO A 84 7.42 -19.87 7.35
CA PRO A 84 6.55 -20.69 6.54
C PRO A 84 7.22 -21.00 5.20
N GLY A 85 7.32 -22.28 4.83
CA GLY A 85 7.96 -22.69 3.59
C GLY A 85 8.16 -24.19 3.50
N VAL A 86 8.89 -24.61 2.47
CA VAL A 86 9.26 -26.00 2.24
C VAL A 86 10.77 -26.12 2.06
N THR A 87 11.32 -27.22 2.50
CA THR A 87 12.72 -27.59 2.29
C THR A 87 12.96 -28.12 0.86
N SER A 88 14.20 -28.28 0.45
CA SER A 88 14.57 -28.79 -0.89
C SER A 88 13.96 -30.15 -1.23
N ASP A 89 13.69 -30.98 -0.24
CA ASP A 89 13.02 -32.28 -0.33
C ASP A 89 11.48 -32.19 -0.26
N LYS A 90 10.93 -30.96 -0.38
CA LYS A 90 9.49 -30.64 -0.36
C LYS A 90 8.78 -30.93 0.97
N ALA A 91 9.52 -31.18 2.03
CA ALA A 91 8.94 -31.28 3.37
C ALA A 91 8.58 -29.88 3.90
N VAL A 92 7.57 -29.81 4.78
CA VAL A 92 7.21 -28.56 5.46
C VAL A 92 8.36 -28.16 6.38
N ASN A 93 8.76 -26.89 6.32
CA ASN A 93 9.78 -26.38 7.24
C ASN A 93 9.32 -26.49 8.69
N ASN A 94 10.18 -27.06 9.54
CA ASN A 94 9.98 -27.17 10.98
C ASN A 94 11.17 -26.61 11.78
N LYS A 95 12.11 -25.96 11.08
CA LYS A 95 13.33 -25.44 11.69
C LYS A 95 13.06 -24.13 12.42
N GLN A 96 13.42 -24.11 13.68
CA GLN A 96 13.34 -22.91 14.51
C GLN A 96 14.57 -22.06 14.31
N ILE A 97 14.36 -20.75 14.10
CA ILE A 97 15.40 -19.72 14.04
C ILE A 97 15.06 -18.63 15.04
N SER A 98 16.04 -17.78 15.36
CA SER A 98 15.77 -16.63 16.21
C SER A 98 14.91 -15.62 15.46
N SER A 99 14.10 -14.86 16.18
CA SER A 99 13.32 -13.77 15.59
C SER A 99 14.22 -12.69 14.97
N THR A 100 15.40 -12.46 15.53
CA THR A 100 16.42 -11.58 14.96
C THR A 100 16.85 -12.06 13.57
N GLN A 101 17.20 -13.34 13.43
CA GLN A 101 17.54 -13.93 12.14
C GLN A 101 16.38 -13.83 11.14
N ALA A 102 15.14 -14.09 11.58
CA ALA A 102 13.98 -14.05 10.71
C ALA A 102 13.68 -12.66 10.13
N TYR A 103 13.86 -11.59 10.91
CA TYR A 103 13.38 -10.25 10.53
C TYR A 103 14.50 -9.20 10.37
N PHE A 104 15.64 -9.36 11.05
CA PHE A 104 16.70 -8.34 11.04
C PHE A 104 17.92 -8.73 10.18
N ASP A 105 18.14 -10.01 9.95
CA ASP A 105 19.27 -10.48 9.12
C ASP A 105 18.88 -10.64 7.63
N ASN A 106 17.89 -9.85 7.17
CA ASN A 106 17.45 -9.76 5.77
C ASN A 106 16.82 -11.02 5.16
N THR A 107 16.37 -11.97 5.97
CA THR A 107 15.70 -13.17 5.45
C THR A 107 14.33 -12.87 4.86
N VAL A 108 13.56 -11.96 5.50
CA VAL A 108 12.20 -11.56 5.10
C VAL A 108 12.17 -10.12 4.58
N ALA A 109 13.07 -9.27 5.06
CA ALA A 109 12.94 -7.81 4.92
C ALA A 109 13.85 -7.14 3.90
N GLY A 110 14.59 -7.85 3.10
CA GLY A 110 15.37 -7.11 2.12
C GLY A 110 16.52 -7.83 1.41
N GLY A 111 16.55 -9.14 1.44
CA GLY A 111 17.65 -9.82 0.76
C GLY A 111 17.25 -11.10 0.01
N ALA A 112 16.36 -11.89 0.58
CA ALA A 112 15.98 -13.17 0.01
C ALA A 112 14.47 -13.29 -0.31
N ALA A 113 13.67 -12.27 -0.02
CA ALA A 113 12.22 -12.29 -0.21
C ALA A 113 11.69 -10.92 -0.66
N ASP A 114 12.15 -10.44 -1.82
CA ASP A 114 11.70 -9.17 -2.41
C ASP A 114 10.19 -9.17 -2.68
N GLU A 115 9.59 -10.33 -2.93
CA GLU A 115 8.15 -10.48 -3.08
C GLU A 115 7.36 -10.01 -1.85
N ALA A 116 7.92 -10.05 -0.65
CA ALA A 116 7.28 -9.52 0.55
C ALA A 116 7.14 -8.00 0.57
N GLY A 117 7.87 -7.30 -0.30
CA GLY A 117 7.80 -5.85 -0.50
C GLY A 117 6.84 -5.41 -1.60
N ILE A 118 6.18 -6.35 -2.30
CA ILE A 118 5.28 -6.05 -3.42
C ILE A 118 3.84 -6.03 -2.93
N TYR A 119 3.13 -4.96 -3.29
CA TYR A 119 1.76 -4.68 -2.88
C TYR A 119 0.89 -4.37 -4.09
N ASP A 120 -0.36 -4.79 -4.04
CA ASP A 120 -1.39 -4.40 -5.00
C ASP A 120 -1.65 -2.89 -4.92
N ALA A 121 -1.58 -2.22 -6.07
CA ALA A 121 -1.79 -0.78 -6.21
C ALA A 121 -3.26 -0.39 -6.39
N THR A 122 -4.18 -1.34 -6.37
CA THR A 122 -5.62 -1.06 -6.45
C THR A 122 -6.04 -0.10 -5.33
N ASN A 123 -6.63 1.04 -5.73
CA ASN A 123 -7.02 2.05 -4.75
C ASN A 123 -8.16 2.95 -5.25
N ILE A 124 -8.83 3.60 -4.29
CA ILE A 124 -9.78 4.69 -4.54
C ILE A 124 -9.19 5.95 -3.93
N ARG A 125 -9.18 7.04 -4.71
CA ARG A 125 -8.71 8.35 -4.26
C ARG A 125 -9.78 9.40 -4.46
N ILE A 126 -9.98 10.22 -3.44
CA ILE A 126 -10.67 11.50 -3.60
C ILE A 126 -9.59 12.49 -4.02
N ARG A 127 -9.69 12.99 -5.27
CA ARG A 127 -8.73 13.95 -5.83
C ARG A 127 -9.07 15.38 -5.45
N GLU A 128 -10.36 15.65 -5.38
CA GLU A 128 -10.88 16.96 -5.05
C GLU A 128 -12.23 16.79 -4.34
N ALA A 129 -12.43 17.55 -3.29
CA ALA A 129 -13.74 17.76 -2.67
C ALA A 129 -13.82 19.22 -2.30
N SER A 130 -14.73 19.95 -2.92
CA SER A 130 -14.88 21.39 -2.69
C SER A 130 -16.32 21.77 -2.45
N LEU A 131 -16.50 22.74 -1.56
CA LEU A 131 -17.78 23.38 -1.28
C LEU A 131 -17.66 24.88 -1.55
N THR A 132 -18.44 25.34 -2.50
CA THR A 132 -18.47 26.75 -2.89
C THR A 132 -19.79 27.38 -2.45
N TYR A 133 -19.72 28.52 -1.79
CA TYR A 133 -20.87 29.37 -1.50
C TYR A 133 -20.83 30.61 -2.41
N ASN A 134 -21.85 30.76 -3.25
CA ASN A 134 -22.02 31.93 -4.10
C ASN A 134 -22.98 32.92 -3.44
N MET A 135 -22.50 34.11 -3.15
CA MET A 135 -23.31 35.12 -2.46
C MET A 135 -24.51 35.52 -3.33
N PRO A 136 -25.75 35.48 -2.80
CA PRO A 136 -26.95 35.86 -3.54
C PRO A 136 -26.92 37.33 -4.01
N GLN A 137 -27.44 37.58 -5.19
CA GLN A 137 -27.51 38.93 -5.79
C GLN A 137 -28.26 39.94 -4.93
N SER A 138 -29.20 39.48 -4.08
CA SER A 138 -29.91 40.37 -3.14
C SER A 138 -28.99 41.05 -2.13
N ILE A 139 -27.90 40.40 -1.75
CA ILE A 139 -26.88 40.98 -0.86
C ILE A 139 -25.87 41.81 -1.65
N LEU A 140 -25.47 41.35 -2.84
CA LEU A 140 -24.48 42.00 -3.69
C LEU A 140 -24.93 43.38 -4.20
N LYS A 141 -26.25 43.61 -4.40
CA LYS A 141 -26.79 44.91 -4.83
C LYS A 141 -26.42 46.08 -3.91
N ARG A 142 -26.02 45.81 -2.68
CA ARG A 142 -25.58 46.84 -1.70
C ARG A 142 -24.07 47.04 -1.66
N LEU A 143 -23.33 46.29 -2.45
CA LEU A 143 -21.87 46.29 -2.50
C LEU A 143 -21.39 46.69 -3.89
N PRO A 144 -20.25 47.39 -4.02
CA PRO A 144 -19.68 47.77 -5.32
C PRO A 144 -18.97 46.62 -6.04
N VAL A 145 -19.48 45.38 -5.89
CA VAL A 145 -18.89 44.16 -6.45
C VAL A 145 -19.95 43.34 -7.18
N GLY A 146 -19.57 42.77 -8.33
CA GLY A 146 -20.48 42.01 -9.20
C GLY A 146 -20.75 40.58 -8.77
N ALA A 147 -19.79 39.94 -8.14
CA ALA A 147 -19.91 38.58 -7.61
C ALA A 147 -18.93 38.33 -6.47
N VAL A 148 -19.35 37.54 -5.50
CA VAL A 148 -18.49 37.06 -4.41
C VAL A 148 -18.77 35.57 -4.19
N SER A 149 -17.72 34.75 -4.15
CA SER A 149 -17.81 33.34 -3.79
C SER A 149 -16.73 32.98 -2.78
N PHE A 150 -17.08 32.05 -1.90
CA PHE A 150 -16.17 31.47 -0.93
C PHE A 150 -16.08 29.98 -1.22
N SER A 151 -14.86 29.44 -1.28
CA SER A 151 -14.60 28.05 -1.63
C SER A 151 -13.61 27.45 -0.63
N VAL A 152 -13.90 26.23 -0.19
CA VAL A 152 -13.03 25.42 0.67
C VAL A 152 -12.78 24.09 -0.03
#